data_cca1302f7fae2f284e8842e4f070a5ba
#
_entry.id   cca1302f7fae2f284e8842e4f070a5ba
#
_cell.length_a   1.000
_cell.length_b   1.000
_cell.length_c   1.000
_cell.angle_alpha   90.00
_cell.angle_beta   90.00
_cell.angle_gamma   90.00
#
_symmetry.space_group_name_H-M   'P 1'
#
loop_
_entity.id
_entity.type
_entity.pdbx_description
1 polymer ?
#
loop_
_entity_poly.entity_id
_entity_poly.type
_entity_poly.pdbx_seq_one_letter_code
_entity_poly.pdbx_strand_id
1 'polypeptide(L)'
;MAQTTNPQESLWGVDSSPAIKSYTLSNLRKIPQIEKFSEEQIFEMEVVAQVLPFKANNYVIEQLIDWDNVPGDSMFNLTFPQKHMLKSEHYDMMASVLKNNPAPKEIKDMADKIRLELNPHPAGQMELNVPILKDGTKLYGMQHKYKETTLFFPSQGQTCHAYCSFCFRWPQFVGMDEMKFAM
;
A
#
# COMPACT_ATOMS: atom_id res chain seq x y z
N MET A 1 33.27 42.92 -9.93
CA MET A 1 32.11 42.29 -9.28
C MET A 1 32.21 40.80 -9.55
N ALA A 2 32.66 40.02 -8.58
CA ALA A 2 32.81 38.59 -8.72
C ALA A 2 31.49 37.90 -8.39
N GLN A 3 30.96 37.12 -9.33
CA GLN A 3 29.81 36.26 -9.10
C GLN A 3 30.23 35.08 -8.22
N THR A 4 29.70 35.03 -7.03
CA THR A 4 29.82 33.86 -6.14
C THR A 4 28.91 32.74 -6.65
N THR A 5 29.50 31.74 -7.31
CA THR A 5 28.83 30.49 -7.63
C THR A 5 28.67 29.68 -6.35
N ASN A 6 27.41 29.26 -6.09
CA ASN A 6 27.03 28.44 -4.94
C ASN A 6 27.61 27.02 -5.10
N PRO A 7 28.40 26.46 -4.16
CA PRO A 7 29.06 25.17 -4.31
C PRO A 7 28.15 23.93 -4.10
N GLN A 8 26.85 24.09 -4.00
CA GLN A 8 25.92 22.98 -3.73
C GLN A 8 25.28 22.34 -4.98
N GLU A 9 25.66 22.75 -6.19
CA GLU A 9 24.99 22.31 -7.43
C GLU A 9 25.57 21.06 -8.12
N SER A 10 26.44 20.27 -7.54
CA SER A 10 27.08 19.20 -8.34
C SER A 10 27.42 17.88 -7.68
N LEU A 11 26.75 17.48 -6.61
CA LEU A 11 27.02 16.14 -6.05
C LEU A 11 26.04 15.05 -6.49
N TRP A 12 24.90 15.43 -7.02
CA TRP A 12 23.94 14.51 -7.67
C TRP A 12 23.47 15.23 -8.93
N GLY A 13 24.02 14.84 -10.08
CA GLY A 13 23.51 15.36 -11.37
C GLY A 13 21.97 15.27 -11.33
N VAL A 14 21.31 16.43 -11.25
CA VAL A 14 19.86 16.51 -11.42
C VAL A 14 19.61 16.30 -12.90
N ASP A 15 19.74 15.05 -13.29
CA ASP A 15 19.24 14.60 -14.57
C ASP A 15 17.72 14.88 -14.55
N SER A 16 17.18 15.27 -15.67
CA SER A 16 15.76 15.52 -15.88
C SER A 16 14.97 14.22 -15.77
N SER A 17 14.98 13.61 -14.59
CA SER A 17 14.16 12.43 -14.31
C SER A 17 12.71 12.81 -14.53
N PRO A 18 11.96 12.07 -15.34
CA PRO A 18 10.56 12.38 -15.59
C PRO A 18 9.82 12.46 -14.25
N ALA A 19 8.97 13.47 -14.10
CA ALA A 19 8.21 13.70 -12.89
C ALA A 19 7.47 12.40 -12.48
N ILE A 20 7.63 12.00 -11.22
CA ILE A 20 6.96 10.80 -10.70
C ILE A 20 5.47 11.07 -10.62
N LYS A 21 4.68 10.32 -11.39
CA LYS A 21 3.23 10.32 -11.37
C LYS A 21 2.74 9.12 -10.58
N SER A 22 1.93 9.36 -9.54
CA SER A 22 1.34 8.30 -8.72
C SER A 22 -0.04 7.92 -9.23
N TYR A 23 -0.31 6.61 -9.17
CA TYR A 23 -1.60 6.01 -9.46
C TYR A 23 -2.14 5.34 -8.20
N THR A 24 -3.41 5.57 -7.93
CA THR A 24 -4.19 4.99 -6.83
C THR A 24 -5.51 4.47 -7.39
N LEU A 25 -6.37 3.90 -6.57
CA LEU A 25 -7.68 3.45 -7.01
C LEU A 25 -8.47 4.55 -7.74
N SER A 26 -8.38 5.81 -7.30
CA SER A 26 -9.13 6.93 -7.91
C SER A 26 -8.76 7.24 -9.36
N ASN A 27 -7.59 6.81 -9.79
CA ASN A 27 -7.11 7.01 -11.17
C ASN A 27 -6.54 5.74 -11.81
N LEU A 28 -6.89 4.55 -11.29
CA LEU A 28 -6.50 3.24 -11.84
C LEU A 28 -6.85 3.14 -13.33
N ARG A 29 -8.08 3.51 -13.70
CA ARG A 29 -8.56 3.48 -15.09
C ARG A 29 -7.86 4.49 -16.04
N LYS A 30 -7.02 5.39 -15.51
CA LYS A 30 -6.20 6.31 -16.31
C LYS A 30 -4.82 5.75 -16.67
N ILE A 31 -4.52 4.54 -16.23
CA ILE A 31 -3.32 3.81 -16.64
C ILE A 31 -3.58 3.25 -18.04
N PRO A 32 -2.80 3.64 -19.08
CA PRO A 32 -3.11 3.23 -20.46
C PRO A 32 -3.16 1.71 -20.65
N GLN A 33 -2.30 0.97 -19.93
CA GLN A 33 -2.21 -0.47 -20.04
C GLN A 33 -3.43 -1.20 -19.45
N ILE A 34 -4.26 -0.53 -18.66
CA ILE A 34 -5.50 -1.10 -18.12
C ILE A 34 -6.51 -1.40 -19.23
N GLU A 35 -6.44 -0.73 -20.39
CA GLU A 35 -7.28 -1.02 -21.55
C GLU A 35 -7.11 -2.46 -22.10
N LYS A 36 -6.02 -3.15 -21.74
CA LYS A 36 -5.80 -4.57 -22.09
C LYS A 36 -6.72 -5.53 -21.31
N PHE A 37 -7.37 -5.08 -20.24
CA PHE A 37 -8.21 -5.91 -19.36
C PHE A 37 -9.69 -5.73 -19.67
N SER A 38 -10.46 -6.78 -19.43
CA SER A 38 -11.91 -6.70 -19.49
C SER A 38 -12.47 -5.84 -18.35
N GLU A 39 -13.68 -5.31 -18.51
CA GLU A 39 -14.37 -4.58 -17.44
C GLU A 39 -14.53 -5.44 -16.17
N GLU A 40 -14.70 -6.75 -16.31
CA GLU A 40 -14.76 -7.67 -15.17
C GLU A 40 -13.42 -7.72 -14.42
N GLN A 41 -12.31 -7.84 -15.11
CA GLN A 41 -10.97 -7.84 -14.51
C GLN A 41 -10.63 -6.50 -13.84
N ILE A 42 -11.01 -5.38 -14.47
CA ILE A 42 -10.85 -4.05 -13.87
C ILE A 42 -11.69 -3.94 -12.60
N PHE A 43 -12.94 -4.40 -12.63
CA PHE A 43 -13.81 -4.43 -11.46
C PHE A 43 -13.23 -5.30 -10.34
N GLU A 44 -12.63 -6.46 -10.67
CA GLU A 44 -11.92 -7.29 -9.68
C GLU A 44 -10.78 -6.53 -8.99
N MET A 45 -9.99 -5.78 -9.76
CA MET A 45 -8.94 -4.92 -9.19
C MET A 45 -9.52 -3.83 -8.28
N GLU A 46 -10.61 -3.20 -8.70
CA GLU A 46 -11.29 -2.15 -7.94
C GLU A 46 -11.85 -2.69 -6.61
N VAL A 47 -12.45 -3.87 -6.60
CA VAL A 47 -12.94 -4.54 -5.39
C VAL A 47 -11.81 -4.78 -4.40
N VAL A 48 -10.70 -5.37 -4.84
CA VAL A 48 -9.56 -5.64 -3.97
C VAL A 48 -8.92 -4.36 -3.46
N ALA A 49 -8.80 -3.34 -4.31
CA ALA A 49 -8.19 -2.06 -3.97
C ALA A 49 -8.98 -1.25 -2.92
N GLN A 50 -10.27 -1.53 -2.71
CA GLN A 50 -11.04 -0.96 -1.60
C GLN A 50 -10.55 -1.48 -0.25
N VAL A 51 -10.19 -2.75 -0.19
CA VAL A 51 -9.74 -3.41 1.05
C VAL A 51 -8.24 -3.24 1.26
N LEU A 52 -7.46 -3.56 0.23
CA LEU A 52 -5.99 -3.47 0.20
C LEU A 52 -5.60 -2.32 -0.72
N PRO A 53 -5.20 -1.16 -0.20
CA PRO A 53 -5.01 0.05 -1.00
C PRO A 53 -4.01 -0.13 -2.14
N PHE A 54 -4.42 0.24 -3.34
CA PHE A 54 -3.56 0.26 -4.53
C PHE A 54 -2.76 1.55 -4.61
N LYS A 55 -1.46 1.41 -4.86
CA LYS A 55 -0.58 2.51 -5.24
C LYS A 55 0.55 2.02 -6.12
N ALA A 56 0.72 2.65 -7.28
CA ALA A 56 1.87 2.46 -8.17
C ALA A 56 2.36 3.82 -8.69
N ASN A 57 3.46 3.85 -9.41
CA ASN A 57 3.93 5.04 -10.11
C ASN A 57 4.25 4.71 -11.56
N ASN A 58 4.43 5.77 -12.38
CA ASN A 58 4.75 5.62 -13.79
C ASN A 58 6.02 4.80 -14.03
N TYR A 59 7.04 4.89 -13.20
CA TYR A 59 8.26 4.09 -13.35
C TYR A 59 7.97 2.59 -13.24
N VAL A 60 7.20 2.17 -12.23
CA VAL A 60 6.79 0.76 -12.09
C VAL A 60 5.99 0.31 -13.32
N ILE A 61 5.02 1.12 -13.74
CA ILE A 61 4.10 0.78 -14.83
C ILE A 61 4.81 0.73 -16.18
N GLU A 62 5.70 1.68 -16.45
CA GLU A 62 6.32 1.85 -17.77
C GLU A 62 7.65 1.10 -17.94
N GLN A 63 8.37 0.85 -16.82
CA GLN A 63 9.74 0.36 -16.87
C GLN A 63 9.93 -1.01 -16.22
N LEU A 64 9.05 -1.44 -15.30
CA LEU A 64 9.27 -2.66 -14.55
C LEU A 64 8.30 -3.79 -14.87
N ILE A 65 7.09 -3.49 -15.34
CA ILE A 65 6.08 -4.50 -15.69
C ILE A 65 6.23 -4.91 -17.15
N ASP A 66 6.39 -6.20 -17.38
CA ASP A 66 6.27 -6.81 -18.72
C ASP A 66 4.79 -7.07 -19.03
N TRP A 67 4.17 -6.08 -19.70
CA TRP A 67 2.75 -6.12 -20.04
C TRP A 67 2.37 -7.18 -21.08
N ASP A 68 3.32 -7.77 -21.78
CA ASP A 68 3.08 -8.85 -22.72
C ASP A 68 3.03 -10.20 -22.01
N ASN A 69 3.56 -10.29 -20.79
CA ASN A 69 3.51 -11.45 -19.94
C ASN A 69 2.46 -11.35 -18.81
N VAL A 70 1.61 -10.31 -18.79
CA VAL A 70 0.53 -10.21 -17.79
C VAL A 70 -0.58 -11.22 -18.11
N PRO A 71 -1.10 -11.99 -17.11
CA PRO A 71 -0.93 -11.87 -15.66
C PRO A 71 0.27 -12.62 -15.05
N GLY A 72 1.17 -13.19 -15.84
CA GLY A 72 2.33 -13.95 -15.36
C GLY A 72 3.49 -13.09 -14.84
N ASP A 73 3.50 -11.78 -15.13
CA ASP A 73 4.59 -10.89 -14.74
C ASP A 73 4.67 -10.71 -13.23
N SER A 74 5.89 -10.84 -12.66
CA SER A 74 6.12 -10.78 -11.22
C SER A 74 5.90 -9.40 -10.63
N MET A 75 6.24 -8.34 -11.37
CA MET A 75 6.04 -6.95 -10.91
C MET A 75 4.57 -6.57 -10.95
N PHE A 76 3.83 -7.02 -11.96
CA PHE A 76 2.38 -6.88 -11.99
C PHE A 76 1.74 -7.58 -10.78
N ASN A 77 2.11 -8.83 -10.53
CA ASN A 77 1.60 -9.60 -9.39
C ASN A 77 1.95 -8.98 -8.04
N LEU A 78 3.10 -8.30 -7.93
CA LEU A 78 3.51 -7.62 -6.72
C LEU A 78 2.80 -6.28 -6.50
N THR A 79 2.43 -5.58 -7.56
CA THR A 79 2.01 -4.17 -7.47
C THR A 79 0.57 -3.89 -7.85
N PHE A 80 -0.10 -4.80 -8.56
CA PHE A 80 -1.51 -4.65 -8.94
C PHE A 80 -2.43 -5.54 -8.10
N PRO A 81 -3.59 -5.03 -7.68
CA PRO A 81 -4.55 -5.80 -6.89
C PRO A 81 -5.17 -6.91 -7.74
N GLN A 82 -5.31 -8.09 -7.17
CA GLN A 82 -5.84 -9.26 -7.86
C GLN A 82 -6.85 -10.00 -6.96
N LYS A 83 -7.89 -10.56 -7.55
CA LYS A 83 -9.01 -11.21 -6.86
C LYS A 83 -8.57 -12.19 -5.78
N HIS A 84 -7.57 -13.02 -6.07
CA HIS A 84 -7.07 -14.06 -5.15
C HIS A 84 -6.34 -13.51 -3.90
N MET A 85 -6.08 -12.20 -3.83
CA MET A 85 -5.51 -11.56 -2.63
C MET A 85 -6.51 -11.45 -1.48
N LEU A 86 -7.80 -11.62 -1.77
CA LEU A 86 -8.86 -11.74 -0.77
C LEU A 86 -9.42 -13.16 -0.76
N LYS A 87 -9.93 -13.60 0.40
CA LYS A 87 -10.79 -14.79 0.45
C LYS A 87 -12.04 -14.55 -0.39
N SER A 88 -12.60 -15.60 -0.99
CA SER A 88 -13.81 -15.49 -1.82
C SER A 88 -14.94 -14.78 -1.11
N GLU A 89 -15.18 -15.10 0.16
CA GLU A 89 -16.21 -14.47 1.00
C GLU A 89 -16.02 -12.96 1.13
N HIS A 90 -14.78 -12.51 1.42
CA HIS A 90 -14.45 -11.09 1.54
C HIS A 90 -14.58 -10.35 0.21
N TYR A 91 -14.14 -11.00 -0.88
CA TYR A 91 -14.30 -10.46 -2.22
C TYR A 91 -15.78 -10.29 -2.56
N ASP A 92 -16.60 -11.31 -2.34
CA ASP A 92 -18.04 -11.29 -2.67
C ASP A 92 -18.80 -10.25 -1.84
N MET A 93 -18.46 -10.09 -0.56
CA MET A 93 -19.02 -9.05 0.30
C MET A 93 -18.74 -7.66 -0.27
N MET A 94 -17.48 -7.33 -0.59
CA MET A 94 -17.11 -6.02 -1.13
C MET A 94 -17.67 -5.81 -2.53
N ALA A 95 -17.63 -6.82 -3.41
CA ALA A 95 -18.19 -6.77 -4.75
C ALA A 95 -19.70 -6.52 -4.74
N SER A 96 -20.44 -7.14 -3.80
CA SER A 96 -21.87 -6.91 -3.63
C SER A 96 -22.15 -5.45 -3.25
N VAL A 97 -21.39 -4.89 -2.32
CA VAL A 97 -21.54 -3.46 -1.96
C VAL A 97 -21.34 -2.59 -3.17
N LEU A 98 -20.23 -2.75 -3.92
CA LEU A 98 -19.89 -1.89 -5.06
C LEU A 98 -20.92 -1.95 -6.19
N LYS A 99 -21.56 -3.11 -6.42
CA LYS A 99 -22.60 -3.28 -7.46
C LYS A 99 -23.89 -2.52 -7.17
N ASN A 100 -24.14 -2.15 -5.92
CA ASN A 100 -25.38 -1.50 -5.50
C ASN A 100 -25.31 0.04 -5.44
N ASN A 101 -24.35 0.64 -6.13
CA ASN A 101 -24.14 2.10 -6.15
C ASN A 101 -24.07 2.71 -4.72
N PRO A 102 -23.12 2.25 -3.88
CA PRO A 102 -23.09 2.55 -2.47
C PRO A 102 -22.67 3.99 -2.17
N ALA A 103 -23.06 4.51 -1.02
CA ALA A 103 -22.47 5.72 -0.48
C ALA A 103 -20.97 5.45 -0.07
N PRO A 104 -20.10 6.47 -0.12
CA PRO A 104 -18.69 6.31 0.27
C PRO A 104 -18.50 5.71 1.68
N LYS A 105 -19.41 6.01 2.59
CA LYS A 105 -19.40 5.46 3.95
C LYS A 105 -19.61 3.95 3.97
N GLU A 106 -20.55 3.43 3.15
CA GLU A 106 -20.85 2.00 3.08
C GLU A 106 -19.64 1.20 2.55
N ILE A 107 -18.93 1.76 1.55
CA ILE A 107 -17.69 1.18 1.03
C ILE A 107 -16.65 1.12 2.15
N LYS A 108 -16.44 2.23 2.86
CA LYS A 108 -15.48 2.30 3.95
C LYS A 108 -15.80 1.32 5.07
N ASP A 109 -17.05 1.30 5.53
CA ASP A 109 -17.47 0.43 6.63
C ASP A 109 -17.28 -1.06 6.28
N MET A 110 -17.58 -1.45 5.03
CA MET A 110 -17.36 -2.81 4.56
C MET A 110 -15.86 -3.13 4.45
N ALA A 111 -15.05 -2.22 3.91
CA ALA A 111 -13.60 -2.41 3.81
C ALA A 111 -12.97 -2.57 5.20
N ASP A 112 -13.36 -1.74 6.15
CA ASP A 112 -12.86 -1.78 7.53
C ASP A 112 -13.27 -3.07 8.25
N LYS A 113 -14.52 -3.54 8.03
CA LYS A 113 -14.97 -4.84 8.53
C LYS A 113 -14.08 -5.97 8.03
N ILE A 114 -13.85 -6.05 6.72
CA ILE A 114 -13.00 -7.09 6.11
C ILE A 114 -11.57 -7.00 6.65
N ARG A 115 -11.00 -5.80 6.79
CA ARG A 115 -9.66 -5.59 7.33
C ARG A 115 -9.50 -6.14 8.74
N LEU A 116 -10.49 -5.94 9.61
CA LEU A 116 -10.48 -6.51 10.96
C LEU A 116 -10.51 -8.04 10.96
N GLU A 117 -11.17 -8.66 9.99
CA GLU A 117 -11.20 -10.12 9.82
C GLU A 117 -9.89 -10.70 9.24
N LEU A 118 -9.01 -9.87 8.65
CA LEU A 118 -7.72 -10.29 8.09
C LEU A 118 -6.61 -10.49 9.14
N ASN A 119 -6.93 -10.46 10.43
CA ASN A 119 -5.97 -10.60 11.53
C ASN A 119 -4.79 -9.61 11.44
N PRO A 120 -5.03 -8.32 11.69
CA PRO A 120 -4.04 -7.26 11.46
C PRO A 120 -2.79 -7.36 12.34
N HIS A 121 -2.90 -7.99 13.51
CA HIS A 121 -1.83 -8.09 14.49
C HIS A 121 -1.61 -9.53 14.98
N PRO A 122 -1.16 -10.44 14.09
CA PRO A 122 -0.90 -11.82 14.48
C PRO A 122 0.16 -11.86 15.60
N ALA A 123 0.01 -12.82 16.51
CA ALA A 123 0.93 -13.04 17.65
C ALA A 123 1.11 -11.83 18.59
N GLY A 124 0.10 -10.97 18.73
CA GLY A 124 0.11 -9.87 19.71
C GLY A 124 1.22 -8.83 19.48
N GLN A 125 1.61 -8.58 18.25
CA GLN A 125 2.74 -7.70 17.93
C GLN A 125 2.56 -6.25 18.40
N MET A 126 1.32 -5.77 18.62
CA MET A 126 1.03 -4.45 19.20
C MET A 126 1.37 -4.36 20.70
N GLU A 127 1.58 -5.49 21.36
CA GLU A 127 1.89 -5.56 22.78
C GLU A 127 3.29 -6.12 23.03
N LEU A 128 3.59 -7.29 22.45
CA LEU A 128 4.78 -8.06 22.76
C LEU A 128 6.07 -7.49 22.16
N ASN A 129 5.96 -6.82 21.00
CA ASN A 129 7.13 -6.29 20.31
C ASN A 129 7.35 -4.78 20.52
N VAL A 130 6.48 -4.11 21.27
CA VAL A 130 6.63 -2.68 21.58
C VAL A 130 7.68 -2.50 22.68
N PRO A 131 8.79 -1.76 22.44
CA PRO A 131 9.80 -1.53 23.44
C PRO A 131 9.26 -0.74 24.63
N ILE A 132 9.79 -1.02 25.81
CA ILE A 132 9.42 -0.33 27.04
C ILE A 132 10.69 0.27 27.65
N LEU A 133 10.67 1.55 28.00
CA LEU A 133 11.75 2.23 28.70
C LEU A 133 11.86 1.74 30.16
N LYS A 134 12.97 2.06 30.84
CA LYS A 134 13.20 1.67 32.24
C LYS A 134 12.14 2.21 33.21
N ASP A 135 11.50 3.31 32.90
CA ASP A 135 10.42 3.95 33.66
C ASP A 135 9.03 3.36 33.38
N GLY A 136 8.94 2.35 32.52
CA GLY A 136 7.67 1.71 32.10
C GLY A 136 6.99 2.35 30.88
N THR A 137 7.56 3.41 30.30
CA THR A 137 6.98 4.08 29.13
C THR A 137 7.08 3.20 27.89
N LYS A 138 5.94 2.93 27.24
CA LYS A 138 5.88 2.20 25.95
C LYS A 138 6.26 3.13 24.78
N LEU A 139 7.14 2.66 23.92
CA LEU A 139 7.56 3.38 22.71
C LEU A 139 6.69 2.94 21.53
N TYR A 140 5.49 3.49 21.42
CA TYR A 140 4.62 3.25 20.30
C TYR A 140 5.26 3.72 18.99
N GLY A 141 4.88 3.09 17.88
CA GLY A 141 5.54 3.33 16.59
C GLY A 141 6.88 2.62 16.43
N MET A 142 7.28 1.80 17.40
CA MET A 142 8.47 0.97 17.33
C MET A 142 8.13 -0.51 17.52
N GLN A 143 8.87 -1.38 16.80
CA GLN A 143 8.78 -2.83 16.91
C GLN A 143 10.18 -3.41 17.10
N HIS A 144 10.43 -4.04 18.24
CA HIS A 144 11.70 -4.64 18.61
C HIS A 144 11.52 -6.14 18.85
N LYS A 145 11.60 -6.92 17.80
CA LYS A 145 11.49 -8.38 17.85
C LYS A 145 12.85 -9.07 17.93
N TYR A 146 13.85 -8.55 17.25
CA TYR A 146 15.19 -9.13 17.16
C TYR A 146 16.19 -8.24 17.87
N LYS A 147 17.17 -8.87 18.53
CA LYS A 147 18.16 -8.18 19.36
C LYS A 147 18.87 -7.01 18.66
N GLU A 148 19.19 -7.20 17.41
CA GLU A 148 20.02 -6.27 16.61
C GLU A 148 19.22 -5.26 15.80
N THR A 149 17.88 -5.38 15.76
CA THR A 149 17.08 -4.61 14.82
C THR A 149 15.80 -4.07 15.47
N THR A 150 15.59 -2.78 15.36
CA THR A 150 14.33 -2.11 15.69
C THR A 150 13.72 -1.51 14.44
N LEU A 151 12.44 -1.78 14.20
CA LEU A 151 11.67 -1.11 13.18
C LEU A 151 11.05 0.14 13.76
N PHE A 152 11.15 1.23 13.02
CA PHE A 152 10.54 2.50 13.38
C PHE A 152 9.47 2.88 12.36
N PHE A 153 8.29 3.24 12.84
CA PHE A 153 7.13 3.64 12.03
C PHE A 153 6.81 5.11 12.28
N PRO A 154 7.35 6.05 11.51
CA PRO A 154 6.98 7.46 11.63
C PRO A 154 5.50 7.63 11.27
N SER A 155 4.82 8.60 11.91
CA SER A 155 3.40 8.88 11.63
C SER A 155 3.16 9.42 10.23
N GLN A 156 4.17 9.97 9.57
CA GLN A 156 4.11 10.54 8.23
C GLN A 156 4.75 9.63 7.18
N GLY A 157 4.27 9.72 5.94
CA GLY A 157 4.89 9.04 4.81
C GLY A 157 4.69 7.53 4.74
N GLN A 158 3.76 6.99 5.52
CA GLN A 158 3.46 5.55 5.56
C GLN A 158 2.69 5.13 4.31
N THR A 159 3.39 4.72 3.27
CA THR A 159 2.78 4.15 2.08
C THR A 159 3.56 2.93 1.61
N CYS A 160 2.86 1.99 0.97
CA CYS A 160 3.48 0.84 0.33
C CYS A 160 2.93 0.68 -1.08
N HIS A 161 3.77 0.18 -1.99
CA HIS A 161 3.44 -0.07 -3.39
C HIS A 161 3.35 -1.56 -3.72
N ALA A 162 3.47 -2.45 -2.71
CA ALA A 162 3.62 -3.88 -2.92
C ALA A 162 2.64 -4.70 -2.09
N TYR A 163 2.11 -5.77 -2.70
CA TYR A 163 1.27 -6.78 -2.08
C TYR A 163 2.09 -8.02 -1.70
N CYS A 164 2.90 -7.90 -0.66
CA CYS A 164 3.76 -9.01 -0.20
C CYS A 164 2.93 -10.05 0.56
N SER A 165 3.02 -11.32 0.20
CA SER A 165 2.23 -12.43 0.78
C SER A 165 2.41 -12.58 2.30
N PHE A 166 3.56 -12.19 2.84
CA PHE A 166 3.88 -12.27 4.28
C PHE A 166 4.02 -10.89 4.93
N CYS A 167 3.30 -9.89 4.43
CA CYS A 167 3.38 -8.54 4.96
C CYS A 167 2.68 -8.45 6.33
N PHE A 168 3.46 -8.38 7.41
CA PHE A 168 2.92 -8.10 8.75
C PHE A 168 2.66 -6.61 9.02
N ARG A 169 3.10 -5.72 8.10
CA ARG A 169 2.94 -4.26 8.22
C ARG A 169 1.76 -3.70 7.44
N TRP A 170 0.98 -4.54 6.77
CA TRP A 170 -0.16 -4.08 5.97
C TRP A 170 -1.15 -3.20 6.75
N PRO A 171 -1.39 -3.40 8.07
CA PRO A 171 -2.31 -2.55 8.82
C PRO A 171 -1.86 -1.09 8.88
N GLN A 172 -0.55 -0.84 8.76
CA GLN A 172 0.02 0.52 8.73
C GLN A 172 -0.43 1.33 7.51
N PHE A 173 -0.83 0.68 6.42
CA PHE A 173 -1.07 1.30 5.12
C PHE A 173 -2.55 1.43 4.74
N VAL A 174 -3.46 0.88 5.51
CA VAL A 174 -4.89 0.83 5.16
C VAL A 174 -5.72 2.03 5.65
N GLY A 175 -5.11 2.95 6.38
CA GLY A 175 -5.78 4.19 6.82
C GLY A 175 -6.70 4.06 8.04
N MET A 176 -6.65 2.94 8.77
CA MET A 176 -7.36 2.73 10.03
C MET A 176 -6.42 3.05 11.20
N ASP A 177 -6.71 4.10 11.96
CA ASP A 177 -5.81 4.58 13.02
C ASP A 177 -5.63 3.55 14.15
N GLU A 178 -6.70 2.83 14.48
CA GLU A 178 -6.69 1.77 15.51
C GLU A 178 -5.82 0.56 15.12
N MET A 179 -5.48 0.41 13.85
CA MET A 179 -4.66 -0.69 13.35
C MET A 179 -3.19 -0.31 13.14
N LYS A 180 -2.85 0.97 13.20
CA LYS A 180 -1.48 1.44 12.94
C LYS A 180 -0.54 1.12 14.10
N PHE A 181 0.72 0.82 13.76
CA PHE A 181 1.81 0.77 14.73
C PHE A 181 2.26 2.17 15.15
N ALA A 182 2.29 3.11 14.19
CA ALA A 182 2.60 4.51 14.45
C ALA A 182 1.39 5.24 15.03
N MET A 183 1.66 6.12 15.98
CA MET A 183 0.68 7.05 16.51
C MET A 183 1.05 8.47 16.15
#